data_6c4e16f336da5c81e6508ddf96464721
#
_entry.id   6c4e16f336da5c81e6508ddf96464721
#
_cell.length_a   1.000
_cell.length_b   1.000
_cell.length_c   1.000
_cell.angle_alpha   90.00
_cell.angle_beta   90.00
_cell.angle_gamma   90.00
#
_symmetry.space_group_name_H-M   'P 1'
#
loop_
_entity.id
_entity.type
_entity.pdbx_description
1 polymer ?
#
loop_
_entity_poly.entity_id
_entity_poly.type
_entity_poly.pdbx_seq_one_letter_code
_entity_poly.pdbx_strand_id
1 'polypeptide(L)'
;RVRQALSLLWDFEWTNKQMMRSFYVRQQSYFPKSEMAATELPDARELEILEPLRGKVPDEVFSQVFQAPKTDGSGYIRDKQLQALALLKEAGWTARDNKLVNAQGEQLRFTFLDGQGGFDRMILPYKRTLAQIGIIMDIRKIDSAQYVNRLNARDYDMIVVGFPRSGEPIVSPGREMYDMYGSRSATQPGASNSFVLRDPAVDALLDGLVQANTRDEMVHYARALDRVLQWGYYMIPNYYSVGTPTVYQNRFGRPAKEPVYNEGLNTWWEVSKTAQTSAAIKATGTTSEGH
;
A
#
# COMPACT_ATOMS: atom_id res chain seq x y z
N ARG A 1 -15.63 9.51 -0.60
CA ARG A 1 -15.63 10.03 0.78
C ARG A 1 -15.57 8.90 1.82
N VAL A 2 -16.31 7.80 1.66
CA VAL A 2 -16.27 6.68 2.62
C VAL A 2 -14.86 6.05 2.69
N ARG A 3 -14.23 5.72 1.54
CA ARG A 3 -12.86 5.16 1.51
C ARG A 3 -11.83 6.11 2.11
N GLN A 4 -11.96 7.41 1.84
CA GLN A 4 -11.11 8.45 2.43
C GLN A 4 -11.25 8.49 3.96
N ALA A 5 -12.48 8.46 4.48
CA ALA A 5 -12.75 8.39 5.92
C ALA A 5 -12.15 7.13 6.57
N LEU A 6 -12.31 5.97 5.93
CA LEU A 6 -11.71 4.72 6.41
C LEU A 6 -10.18 4.79 6.46
N SER A 7 -9.55 5.49 5.51
CA SER A 7 -8.09 5.70 5.50
C SER A 7 -7.60 6.59 6.66
N LEU A 8 -8.38 7.61 7.05
CA LEU A 8 -8.10 8.46 8.22
C LEU A 8 -8.12 7.69 9.54
N LEU A 9 -8.95 6.67 9.64
CA LEU A 9 -9.16 5.88 10.86
C LEU A 9 -8.10 4.79 11.08
N TRP A 10 -7.20 4.58 10.12
CA TRP A 10 -6.08 3.67 10.24
C TRP A 10 -4.86 4.37 10.85
N ASP A 11 -4.58 4.10 12.14
CA ASP A 11 -3.40 4.61 12.84
C ASP A 11 -2.18 3.74 12.53
N PHE A 12 -1.52 4.06 11.43
CA PHE A 12 -0.32 3.34 11.01
C PHE A 12 0.85 3.58 11.97
N GLU A 13 1.07 4.81 12.39
CA GLU A 13 2.21 5.19 13.24
C GLU A 13 2.17 4.46 14.58
N TRP A 14 1.01 4.38 15.21
CA TRP A 14 0.82 3.61 16.44
C TRP A 14 1.02 2.11 16.18
N THR A 15 0.42 1.58 15.11
CA THR A 15 0.53 0.16 14.76
C THR A 15 1.98 -0.23 14.49
N ASN A 16 2.72 0.59 13.72
CA ASN A 16 4.13 0.36 13.42
C ASN A 16 4.99 0.40 14.69
N LYS A 17 4.76 1.39 15.56
CA LYS A 17 5.49 1.53 16.83
C LYS A 17 5.21 0.36 17.79
N GLN A 18 3.95 0.01 18.01
CA GLN A 18 3.56 -0.96 19.03
C GLN A 18 3.68 -2.42 18.57
N MET A 19 3.39 -2.69 17.29
CA MET A 19 3.30 -4.05 16.78
C MET A 19 4.51 -4.46 15.93
N MET A 20 5.18 -3.49 15.29
CA MET A 20 6.22 -3.74 14.29
C MET A 20 7.58 -3.11 14.67
N ARG A 21 7.73 -2.62 15.90
CA ARG A 21 8.98 -2.03 16.42
C ARG A 21 9.54 -0.91 15.54
N SER A 22 8.66 -0.13 14.90
CA SER A 22 9.01 0.94 13.96
C SER A 22 9.87 0.49 12.76
N PHE A 23 9.80 -0.79 12.40
CA PHE A 23 10.63 -1.36 11.33
C PHE A 23 10.16 -0.97 9.93
N TYR A 24 8.87 -0.68 9.76
CA TYR A 24 8.27 -0.44 8.45
C TYR A 24 8.09 1.05 8.16
N VAL A 25 7.96 1.36 6.87
CA VAL A 25 7.61 2.69 6.36
C VAL A 25 6.23 2.63 5.72
N ARG A 26 5.43 3.69 5.90
CA ARG A 26 4.11 3.76 5.31
C ARG A 26 4.20 3.90 3.80
N GLN A 27 3.43 3.11 3.08
CA GLN A 27 3.31 3.20 1.64
C GLN A 27 2.57 4.47 1.24
N GLN A 28 3.02 5.14 0.17
CA GLN A 28 2.43 6.38 -0.33
C GLN A 28 1.96 6.25 -1.78
N SER A 29 2.41 5.24 -2.52
CA SER A 29 2.27 5.13 -3.96
C SER A 29 1.92 3.70 -4.38
N TYR A 30 1.27 3.55 -5.52
CA TYR A 30 1.06 2.28 -6.20
C TYR A 30 2.31 1.80 -6.97
N PHE A 31 3.31 2.67 -7.11
CA PHE A 31 4.62 2.37 -7.71
C PHE A 31 5.76 2.62 -6.71
N PRO A 32 5.74 1.99 -5.53
CA PRO A 32 6.68 2.30 -4.46
C PRO A 32 8.13 2.06 -4.90
N LYS A 33 9.05 2.89 -4.41
CA LYS A 33 10.50 2.79 -4.68
C LYS A 33 10.88 2.88 -6.16
N SER A 34 10.08 3.50 -6.98
CA SER A 34 10.36 3.71 -8.41
C SER A 34 10.22 5.18 -8.80
N GLU A 35 10.78 5.57 -9.92
CA GLU A 35 10.61 6.89 -10.50
C GLU A 35 9.19 7.19 -10.98
N MET A 36 8.33 6.17 -11.01
CA MET A 36 6.93 6.25 -11.39
C MET A 36 6.02 6.64 -10.23
N ALA A 37 6.56 6.72 -9.01
CA ALA A 37 5.82 7.19 -7.85
C ALA A 37 5.57 8.70 -7.96
N ALA A 38 4.31 9.11 -7.82
CA ALA A 38 3.91 10.52 -7.83
C ALA A 38 4.14 11.14 -6.44
N THR A 39 5.38 11.55 -6.18
CA THR A 39 5.82 12.09 -4.88
C THR A 39 5.94 13.61 -4.85
N GLU A 40 5.80 14.27 -6.00
CA GLU A 40 5.90 15.71 -6.18
C GLU A 40 4.61 16.23 -6.86
N LEU A 41 4.49 17.54 -7.03
CA LEU A 41 3.40 18.11 -7.84
C LEU A 41 3.51 17.63 -9.30
N PRO A 42 2.39 17.53 -10.04
CA PRO A 42 2.45 17.16 -11.45
C PRO A 42 3.26 18.19 -12.24
N ASP A 43 4.19 17.74 -13.06
CA ASP A 43 4.91 18.59 -13.99
C ASP A 43 4.06 18.93 -15.23
N ALA A 44 4.62 19.72 -16.16
CA ALA A 44 3.89 20.18 -17.34
C ALA A 44 3.40 19.02 -18.22
N ARG A 45 4.20 17.94 -18.36
CA ARG A 45 3.82 16.76 -19.17
C ARG A 45 2.77 15.91 -18.47
N GLU A 46 2.89 15.73 -17.17
CA GLU A 46 1.84 15.06 -16.39
C GLU A 46 0.52 15.83 -16.48
N LEU A 47 0.56 17.18 -16.42
CA LEU A 47 -0.63 18.02 -16.55
C LEU A 47 -1.26 17.90 -17.95
N GLU A 48 -0.47 17.85 -19.02
CA GLU A 48 -0.97 17.62 -20.39
C GLU A 48 -1.71 16.26 -20.49
N ILE A 49 -1.20 15.21 -19.87
CA ILE A 49 -1.83 13.88 -19.80
C ILE A 49 -3.12 13.90 -18.98
N LEU A 50 -3.12 14.64 -17.87
CA LEU A 50 -4.25 14.69 -16.95
C LEU A 50 -5.37 15.63 -17.40
N GLU A 51 -5.09 16.67 -18.19
CA GLU A 51 -6.07 17.69 -18.58
C GLU A 51 -7.35 17.14 -19.25
N PRO A 52 -7.29 16.14 -20.17
CA PRO A 52 -8.48 15.51 -20.74
C PRO A 52 -9.38 14.78 -19.70
N LEU A 53 -8.86 14.57 -18.50
CA LEU A 53 -9.56 13.90 -17.40
C LEU A 53 -10.15 14.88 -16.38
N ARG A 54 -9.98 16.19 -16.60
CA ARG A 54 -10.55 17.22 -15.70
C ARG A 54 -12.06 17.07 -15.57
N GLY A 55 -12.56 17.14 -14.33
CA GLY A 55 -13.95 16.88 -14.00
C GLY A 55 -14.35 15.38 -13.96
N LYS A 56 -13.45 14.48 -14.33
CA LYS A 56 -13.64 13.01 -14.22
C LYS A 56 -12.84 12.40 -13.06
N VAL A 57 -11.80 13.10 -12.61
CA VAL A 57 -10.97 12.73 -11.48
C VAL A 57 -10.99 13.85 -10.44
N PRO A 58 -10.59 13.59 -9.17
CA PRO A 58 -10.53 14.62 -8.13
C PRO A 58 -9.63 15.80 -8.52
N ASP A 59 -10.01 17.03 -8.19
CA ASP A 59 -9.25 18.25 -8.52
C ASP A 59 -7.88 18.28 -7.86
N GLU A 60 -7.72 17.60 -6.74
CA GLU A 60 -6.46 17.45 -6.01
C GLU A 60 -5.36 16.79 -6.85
N VAL A 61 -5.73 15.94 -7.82
CA VAL A 61 -4.80 15.29 -8.77
C VAL A 61 -3.94 16.31 -9.51
N PHE A 62 -4.48 17.50 -9.78
CA PHE A 62 -3.82 18.57 -10.56
C PHE A 62 -2.96 19.51 -9.72
N SER A 63 -3.18 19.57 -8.41
CA SER A 63 -2.66 20.66 -7.59
C SER A 63 -2.06 20.26 -6.25
N GLN A 64 -2.14 18.99 -5.87
CA GLN A 64 -1.69 18.52 -4.58
C GLN A 64 -0.84 17.25 -4.68
N VAL A 65 0.09 17.10 -3.73
CA VAL A 65 0.81 15.85 -3.52
C VAL A 65 0.01 15.00 -2.55
N PHE A 66 -0.32 13.77 -2.95
CA PHE A 66 -1.00 12.85 -2.06
C PHE A 66 -0.11 12.48 -0.88
N GLN A 67 -0.69 12.51 0.31
CA GLN A 67 -0.06 12.00 1.52
C GLN A 67 -1.05 11.12 2.28
N ALA A 68 -0.64 9.90 2.58
CA ALA A 68 -1.43 9.05 3.45
C ALA A 68 -1.60 9.74 4.82
N PRO A 69 -2.79 9.62 5.45
CA PRO A 69 -3.05 10.26 6.74
C PRO A 69 -2.00 9.87 7.78
N LYS A 70 -1.41 10.85 8.44
CA LYS A 70 -0.39 10.66 9.46
C LYS A 70 -0.93 11.00 10.85
N THR A 71 -0.51 10.22 11.85
CA THR A 71 -0.80 10.45 13.28
C THR A 71 0.51 10.69 14.04
N ASP A 72 0.40 11.00 15.33
CA ASP A 72 1.56 11.12 16.22
C ASP A 72 2.01 9.78 16.82
N GLY A 73 1.30 8.70 16.51
CA GLY A 73 1.57 7.35 17.04
C GLY A 73 1.23 7.17 18.52
N SER A 74 0.45 8.06 19.10
CA SER A 74 -0.04 7.95 20.49
C SER A 74 -1.17 6.92 20.64
N GLY A 75 -1.87 6.60 19.54
CA GLY A 75 -3.12 5.82 19.53
C GLY A 75 -4.35 6.67 19.84
N TYR A 76 -4.18 7.97 20.09
CA TYR A 76 -5.27 8.91 20.30
C TYR A 76 -5.49 9.73 19.02
N ILE A 77 -6.45 9.33 18.20
CA ILE A 77 -6.69 9.90 16.86
C ILE A 77 -8.04 10.63 16.74
N ARG A 78 -8.45 11.33 17.80
CA ARG A 78 -9.74 12.02 17.83
C ARG A 78 -9.90 13.06 16.72
N ASP A 79 -8.85 13.76 16.35
CA ASP A 79 -8.82 14.69 15.23
C ASP A 79 -9.16 13.99 13.91
N LYS A 80 -8.60 12.80 13.67
CA LYS A 80 -8.87 11.97 12.49
C LYS A 80 -10.30 11.41 12.51
N GLN A 81 -10.80 11.04 13.68
CA GLN A 81 -12.18 10.59 13.84
C GLN A 81 -13.18 11.71 13.48
N LEU A 82 -12.92 12.95 13.91
CA LEU A 82 -13.78 14.11 13.57
C LEU A 82 -13.73 14.40 12.05
N GLN A 83 -12.55 14.36 11.43
CA GLN A 83 -12.39 14.50 9.98
C GLN A 83 -13.15 13.40 9.22
N ALA A 84 -13.02 12.14 9.68
CA ALA A 84 -13.71 11.00 9.10
C ALA A 84 -15.25 11.16 9.20
N LEU A 85 -15.76 11.58 10.35
CA LEU A 85 -17.20 11.84 10.54
C LEU A 85 -17.73 12.94 9.63
N ALA A 86 -16.94 14.00 9.36
CA ALA A 86 -17.31 15.04 8.42
C ALA A 86 -17.45 14.47 6.99
N LEU A 87 -16.48 13.71 6.52
CA LEU A 87 -16.52 13.04 5.21
C LEU A 87 -17.66 12.03 5.10
N LEU A 88 -17.92 11.29 6.17
CA LEU A 88 -19.02 10.32 6.21
C LEU A 88 -20.38 11.02 6.17
N LYS A 89 -20.49 12.18 6.82
CA LYS A 89 -21.70 13.01 6.72
C LYS A 89 -21.95 13.50 5.30
N GLU A 90 -20.92 13.97 4.59
CA GLU A 90 -21.00 14.32 3.17
C GLU A 90 -21.43 13.13 2.29
N ALA A 91 -21.08 11.91 2.70
CA ALA A 91 -21.46 10.67 2.05
C ALA A 91 -22.84 10.13 2.46
N GLY A 92 -23.61 10.90 3.25
CA GLY A 92 -24.97 10.53 3.67
C GLY A 92 -25.06 9.71 4.95
N TRP A 93 -23.95 9.57 5.69
CA TRP A 93 -23.92 8.85 6.96
C TRP A 93 -23.93 9.81 8.14
N THR A 94 -24.81 9.58 9.11
CA THR A 94 -24.95 10.43 10.31
C THR A 94 -24.84 9.61 11.59
N ALA A 95 -24.20 10.19 12.61
CA ALA A 95 -24.12 9.58 13.93
C ALA A 95 -25.48 9.75 14.67
N ARG A 96 -26.06 8.63 15.12
CA ARG A 96 -27.27 8.55 15.90
C ARG A 96 -27.18 7.39 16.88
N ASP A 97 -27.40 7.61 18.16
CA ASP A 97 -27.41 6.59 19.21
C ASP A 97 -26.15 5.67 19.20
N ASN A 98 -24.97 6.29 19.09
CA ASN A 98 -23.66 5.61 18.97
C ASN A 98 -23.53 4.70 17.72
N LYS A 99 -24.38 4.89 16.72
CA LYS A 99 -24.31 4.20 15.43
C LYS A 99 -24.11 5.22 14.32
N LEU A 100 -23.40 4.84 13.29
CA LEU A 100 -23.31 5.61 12.05
C LEU A 100 -24.29 5.04 11.05
N VAL A 101 -25.35 5.80 10.73
CA VAL A 101 -26.49 5.31 9.94
C VAL A 101 -26.70 6.16 8.68
N ASN A 102 -27.27 5.54 7.63
CA ASN A 102 -27.72 6.21 6.41
C ASN A 102 -29.13 6.81 6.59
N ALA A 103 -29.69 7.38 5.52
CA ALA A 103 -31.03 7.96 5.54
C ALA A 103 -32.16 6.94 5.85
N GLN A 104 -31.94 5.66 5.58
CA GLN A 104 -32.85 4.55 5.86
C GLN A 104 -32.73 4.03 7.30
N GLY A 105 -31.77 4.54 8.09
CA GLY A 105 -31.48 4.08 9.44
C GLY A 105 -30.60 2.83 9.50
N GLU A 106 -30.05 2.38 8.37
CA GLU A 106 -29.16 1.23 8.31
C GLU A 106 -27.77 1.64 8.78
N GLN A 107 -27.17 0.85 9.67
CA GLN A 107 -25.84 1.11 10.21
C GLN A 107 -24.74 0.75 9.20
N LEU A 108 -23.72 1.59 9.07
CA LEU A 108 -22.55 1.32 8.25
C LEU A 108 -21.83 0.07 8.78
N ARG A 109 -21.89 -1.00 8.00
CA ARG A 109 -21.32 -2.30 8.31
C ARG A 109 -20.63 -2.85 7.07
N PHE A 110 -19.48 -3.50 7.26
CA PHE A 110 -18.78 -4.24 6.23
C PHE A 110 -17.97 -5.39 6.81
N THR A 111 -17.55 -6.30 5.94
CA THR A 111 -16.79 -7.51 6.31
C THR A 111 -15.33 -7.36 5.88
N PHE A 112 -14.42 -7.57 6.83
CA PHE A 112 -13.02 -7.84 6.55
C PHE A 112 -12.83 -9.34 6.39
N LEU A 113 -12.39 -9.77 5.20
CA LEU A 113 -12.13 -11.17 4.90
C LEU A 113 -10.66 -11.51 5.21
N ASP A 114 -10.45 -12.46 6.11
CA ASP A 114 -9.12 -12.94 6.53
C ASP A 114 -8.94 -14.41 6.16
N GLY A 115 -8.03 -14.67 5.20
CA GLY A 115 -7.73 -16.03 4.73
C GLY A 115 -6.49 -16.65 5.35
N GLN A 116 -5.68 -15.88 6.08
CA GLN A 116 -4.39 -16.34 6.57
C GLN A 116 -4.20 -16.23 8.09
N GLY A 117 -5.10 -15.52 8.78
CA GLY A 117 -5.08 -15.40 10.23
C GLY A 117 -3.89 -14.64 10.83
N GLY A 118 -3.04 -14.02 9.99
CA GLY A 118 -1.82 -13.33 10.44
C GLY A 118 -1.98 -11.86 10.81
N PHE A 119 -3.11 -11.25 10.44
CA PHE A 119 -3.32 -9.80 10.56
C PHE A 119 -4.09 -9.37 11.80
N ASP A 120 -4.53 -10.28 12.66
CA ASP A 120 -5.34 -9.99 13.85
C ASP A 120 -4.79 -8.83 14.69
N ARG A 121 -3.48 -8.84 14.96
CA ARG A 121 -2.85 -7.83 15.80
C ARG A 121 -3.01 -6.41 15.23
N MET A 122 -3.04 -6.28 13.92
CA MET A 122 -3.20 -5.00 13.22
C MET A 122 -4.68 -4.64 13.04
N ILE A 123 -5.51 -5.61 12.70
CA ILE A 123 -6.91 -5.38 12.34
C ILE A 123 -7.80 -5.14 13.56
N LEU A 124 -7.53 -5.78 14.69
CA LEU A 124 -8.32 -5.59 15.91
C LEU A 124 -8.28 -4.15 16.46
N PRO A 125 -7.13 -3.46 16.54
CA PRO A 125 -7.11 -2.03 16.87
C PRO A 125 -7.93 -1.18 15.89
N TYR A 126 -7.80 -1.42 14.60
CA TYR A 126 -8.58 -0.72 13.58
C TYR A 126 -10.09 -0.92 13.76
N LYS A 127 -10.52 -2.17 14.00
CA LYS A 127 -11.91 -2.49 14.32
C LYS A 127 -12.43 -1.68 15.52
N ARG A 128 -11.61 -1.53 16.58
CA ARG A 128 -11.96 -0.73 17.76
C ARG A 128 -12.12 0.75 17.41
N THR A 129 -11.21 1.29 16.61
CA THR A 129 -11.29 2.70 16.15
C THR A 129 -12.55 2.95 15.36
N LEU A 130 -12.93 2.05 14.45
CA LEU A 130 -14.18 2.13 13.68
C LEU A 130 -15.41 2.09 14.59
N ALA A 131 -15.41 1.18 15.57
CA ALA A 131 -16.53 1.02 16.52
C ALA A 131 -16.74 2.29 17.38
N GLN A 132 -15.69 3.04 17.71
CA GLN A 132 -15.78 4.28 18.48
C GLN A 132 -16.61 5.38 17.78
N ILE A 133 -16.72 5.33 16.46
CA ILE A 133 -17.54 6.24 15.67
C ILE A 133 -18.80 5.58 15.09
N GLY A 134 -19.15 4.40 15.58
CA GLY A 134 -20.39 3.71 15.24
C GLY A 134 -20.36 2.89 13.95
N ILE A 135 -19.17 2.56 13.40
CA ILE A 135 -19.00 1.67 12.24
C ILE A 135 -18.79 0.23 12.72
N ILE A 136 -19.45 -0.73 12.09
CA ILE A 136 -19.25 -2.16 12.36
C ILE A 136 -18.36 -2.76 11.27
N MET A 137 -17.22 -3.31 11.67
CA MET A 137 -16.39 -4.16 10.84
C MET A 137 -16.43 -5.60 11.37
N ASP A 138 -17.01 -6.53 10.62
CA ASP A 138 -17.00 -7.93 10.95
C ASP A 138 -15.74 -8.59 10.38
N ILE A 139 -15.04 -9.37 11.20
CA ILE A 139 -13.87 -10.14 10.75
C ILE A 139 -14.32 -11.56 10.45
N ARG A 140 -14.22 -11.97 9.20
CA ARG A 140 -14.56 -13.31 8.73
C ARG A 140 -13.29 -14.08 8.38
N LYS A 141 -12.94 -15.03 9.25
CA LYS A 141 -11.82 -15.95 9.02
C LYS A 141 -12.31 -17.16 8.24
N ILE A 142 -11.60 -17.51 7.20
CA ILE A 142 -11.87 -18.67 6.34
C ILE A 142 -10.58 -19.37 5.96
N ASP A 143 -10.68 -20.60 5.50
CA ASP A 143 -9.54 -21.35 4.97
C ASP A 143 -9.05 -20.79 3.63
N SER A 144 -7.83 -21.16 3.25
CA SER A 144 -7.15 -20.63 2.06
C SER A 144 -7.90 -20.94 0.75
N ALA A 145 -8.56 -22.09 0.65
CA ALA A 145 -9.30 -22.46 -0.56
C ALA A 145 -10.55 -21.59 -0.73
N GLN A 146 -11.32 -21.41 0.33
CA GLN A 146 -12.47 -20.51 0.35
C GLN A 146 -12.04 -19.05 0.12
N TYR A 147 -10.88 -18.63 0.68
CA TYR A 147 -10.35 -17.28 0.47
C TYR A 147 -10.08 -17.03 -1.01
N VAL A 148 -9.37 -17.94 -1.68
CA VAL A 148 -9.09 -17.82 -3.12
C VAL A 148 -10.38 -17.78 -3.94
N ASN A 149 -11.35 -18.66 -3.64
CA ASN A 149 -12.64 -18.68 -4.33
C ASN A 149 -13.39 -17.35 -4.18
N ARG A 150 -13.42 -16.75 -2.98
CA ARG A 150 -14.05 -15.44 -2.75
C ARG A 150 -13.31 -14.30 -3.42
N LEU A 151 -11.97 -14.33 -3.42
CA LEU A 151 -11.18 -13.36 -4.17
C LEU A 151 -11.51 -13.40 -5.66
N ASN A 152 -11.60 -14.60 -6.24
CA ASN A 152 -11.95 -14.77 -7.65
C ASN A 152 -13.38 -14.32 -7.96
N ALA A 153 -14.31 -14.55 -7.05
CA ALA A 153 -15.69 -14.10 -7.15
C ALA A 153 -15.91 -12.63 -6.80
N ARG A 154 -14.89 -11.92 -6.29
CA ARG A 154 -14.99 -10.54 -5.76
C ARG A 154 -15.98 -10.42 -4.59
N ASP A 155 -16.14 -11.49 -3.81
CA ASP A 155 -17.08 -11.59 -2.68
C ASP A 155 -16.37 -11.16 -1.38
N TYR A 156 -16.07 -9.88 -1.25
CA TYR A 156 -15.49 -9.24 -0.07
C TYR A 156 -15.70 -7.73 -0.09
N ASP A 157 -15.72 -7.12 1.09
CA ASP A 157 -15.75 -5.66 1.24
C ASP A 157 -14.33 -5.11 1.49
N MET A 158 -13.55 -5.80 2.32
CA MET A 158 -12.18 -5.40 2.67
C MET A 158 -11.27 -6.63 2.83
N ILE A 159 -10.07 -6.53 2.30
CA ILE A 159 -9.01 -7.55 2.39
C ILE A 159 -7.66 -6.90 2.63
N VAL A 160 -6.67 -7.68 3.04
CA VAL A 160 -5.25 -7.29 2.95
C VAL A 160 -4.62 -7.96 1.74
N VAL A 161 -3.93 -7.17 0.93
CA VAL A 161 -3.15 -7.67 -0.20
C VAL A 161 -1.73 -7.12 -0.14
N GLY A 162 -0.75 -7.93 -0.51
CA GLY A 162 0.60 -7.46 -0.85
C GLY A 162 0.57 -6.69 -2.16
N PHE A 163 1.21 -5.53 -2.19
CA PHE A 163 1.24 -4.70 -3.38
C PHE A 163 2.60 -3.97 -3.55
N PRO A 164 3.25 -4.01 -4.70
CA PRO A 164 2.97 -4.97 -5.79
C PRO A 164 3.01 -6.43 -5.31
N ARG A 165 2.30 -7.31 -5.98
CA ARG A 165 2.22 -8.74 -5.56
C ARG A 165 3.57 -9.44 -5.51
N SER A 166 4.52 -9.03 -6.35
CA SER A 166 5.89 -9.53 -6.37
C SER A 166 6.73 -9.08 -5.16
N GLY A 167 6.28 -8.05 -4.42
CA GLY A 167 7.08 -7.38 -3.39
C GLY A 167 8.20 -6.51 -3.95
N GLU A 168 8.43 -6.54 -5.27
CA GLU A 168 9.45 -5.76 -5.96
C GLU A 168 8.88 -4.52 -6.65
N PRO A 169 9.67 -3.44 -6.80
CA PRO A 169 9.22 -2.24 -7.51
C PRO A 169 8.82 -2.56 -8.94
N ILE A 170 7.72 -1.95 -9.39
CA ILE A 170 7.33 -1.97 -10.81
C ILE A 170 8.24 -0.97 -11.53
N VAL A 171 9.17 -1.47 -12.34
CA VAL A 171 10.17 -0.64 -13.01
C VAL A 171 9.93 -0.50 -14.52
N SER A 172 9.06 -1.33 -15.08
CA SER A 172 8.69 -1.30 -16.50
C SER A 172 7.24 -1.79 -16.67
N PRO A 173 6.26 -0.95 -16.27
CA PRO A 173 4.86 -1.31 -16.39
C PRO A 173 4.45 -1.44 -17.87
N GLY A 174 3.61 -2.41 -18.14
CA GLY A 174 3.11 -2.72 -19.48
C GLY A 174 1.66 -3.20 -19.46
N ARG A 175 1.35 -4.18 -20.32
CA ARG A 175 -0.02 -4.70 -20.48
C ARG A 175 -0.57 -5.38 -19.22
N GLU A 176 0.27 -5.85 -18.32
CA GLU A 176 -0.14 -6.41 -17.03
C GLU A 176 -0.86 -5.39 -16.15
N MET A 177 -0.68 -4.09 -16.38
CA MET A 177 -1.40 -3.04 -15.68
C MET A 177 -2.90 -3.08 -15.94
N TYR A 178 -3.34 -3.55 -17.12
CA TYR A 178 -4.78 -3.77 -17.38
C TYR A 178 -5.37 -4.86 -16.48
N ASP A 179 -4.58 -5.90 -16.17
CA ASP A 179 -5.02 -6.96 -15.25
C ASP A 179 -5.17 -6.44 -13.81
N MET A 180 -4.34 -5.46 -13.43
CA MET A 180 -4.31 -4.89 -12.08
C MET A 180 -5.34 -3.78 -11.86
N TYR A 181 -5.59 -2.93 -12.85
CA TYR A 181 -6.37 -1.70 -12.69
C TYR A 181 -7.46 -1.48 -13.74
N GLY A 182 -7.43 -2.19 -14.88
CA GLY A 182 -8.37 -1.97 -15.96
C GLY A 182 -9.79 -2.36 -15.62
N SER A 183 -10.77 -1.59 -16.09
CA SER A 183 -12.19 -1.84 -15.84
C SER A 183 -12.65 -3.23 -16.30
N ARG A 184 -12.08 -3.75 -17.38
CA ARG A 184 -12.40 -5.07 -17.94
C ARG A 184 -12.03 -6.19 -16.96
N SER A 185 -10.91 -6.08 -16.27
CA SER A 185 -10.41 -7.09 -15.33
C SER A 185 -11.21 -7.15 -14.03
N ALA A 186 -11.99 -6.13 -13.71
CA ALA A 186 -12.79 -6.06 -12.49
C ALA A 186 -13.79 -7.22 -12.33
N THR A 187 -14.25 -7.80 -13.45
CA THR A 187 -15.21 -8.93 -13.48
C THR A 187 -14.59 -10.25 -13.92
N GLN A 188 -13.31 -10.25 -14.27
CA GLN A 188 -12.64 -11.47 -14.72
C GLN A 188 -12.17 -12.31 -13.51
N PRO A 189 -12.62 -13.57 -13.38
CA PRO A 189 -12.12 -14.45 -12.35
C PRO A 189 -10.59 -14.62 -12.45
N GLY A 190 -9.91 -14.55 -11.33
CA GLY A 190 -8.44 -14.70 -11.27
C GLY A 190 -7.62 -13.49 -11.68
N ALA A 191 -8.22 -12.43 -12.23
CA ALA A 191 -7.52 -11.18 -12.51
C ALA A 191 -7.01 -10.51 -11.22
N SER A 192 -5.94 -9.72 -11.35
CA SER A 192 -5.28 -9.07 -10.22
C SER A 192 -5.97 -7.81 -9.71
N ASN A 193 -7.04 -7.35 -10.38
CA ASN A 193 -7.83 -6.18 -9.97
C ASN A 193 -8.61 -6.46 -8.68
N SER A 194 -7.90 -6.47 -7.55
CA SER A 194 -8.49 -6.68 -6.24
C SER A 194 -9.31 -5.48 -5.74
N PHE A 195 -9.18 -4.33 -6.38
CA PHE A 195 -9.95 -3.13 -6.05
C PHE A 195 -11.34 -3.12 -6.69
N VAL A 196 -11.62 -4.07 -7.59
CA VAL A 196 -12.82 -4.10 -8.45
C VAL A 196 -13.00 -2.76 -9.18
N LEU A 197 -11.86 -2.16 -9.55
CA LEU A 197 -11.78 -0.83 -10.13
C LEU A 197 -12.44 -0.82 -11.51
N ARG A 198 -13.34 0.15 -11.73
CA ARG A 198 -14.00 0.44 -12.99
C ARG A 198 -14.03 1.96 -13.16
N ASP A 199 -12.99 2.48 -13.78
CA ASP A 199 -12.84 3.92 -13.94
C ASP A 199 -12.31 4.22 -15.36
N PRO A 200 -13.13 4.86 -16.21
CA PRO A 200 -12.71 5.21 -17.57
C PRO A 200 -11.49 6.14 -17.61
N ALA A 201 -11.24 6.94 -16.57
CA ALA A 201 -10.05 7.78 -16.50
C ALA A 201 -8.80 6.94 -16.29
N VAL A 202 -8.89 5.90 -15.46
CA VAL A 202 -7.80 4.92 -15.29
C VAL A 202 -7.57 4.14 -16.57
N ASP A 203 -8.63 3.68 -17.27
CA ASP A 203 -8.49 2.98 -18.54
C ASP A 203 -7.76 3.82 -19.59
N ALA A 204 -8.09 5.12 -19.69
CA ALA A 204 -7.41 6.04 -20.62
C ALA A 204 -5.92 6.22 -20.29
N LEU A 205 -5.56 6.29 -19.00
CA LEU A 205 -4.17 6.37 -18.57
C LEU A 205 -3.41 5.08 -18.83
N LEU A 206 -4.06 3.91 -18.68
CA LEU A 206 -3.49 2.61 -19.02
C LEU A 206 -3.23 2.48 -20.53
N ASP A 207 -4.15 2.97 -21.36
CA ASP A 207 -3.97 2.99 -22.80
C ASP A 207 -2.75 3.80 -23.20
N GLY A 208 -2.59 5.00 -22.64
CA GLY A 208 -1.41 5.83 -22.86
C GLY A 208 -0.12 5.20 -22.37
N LEU A 209 -0.14 4.62 -21.17
CA LEU A 209 1.00 3.92 -20.58
C LEU A 209 1.50 2.78 -21.47
N VAL A 210 0.59 1.95 -21.97
CA VAL A 210 0.93 0.76 -22.79
C VAL A 210 1.37 1.17 -24.20
N GLN A 211 0.91 2.32 -24.70
CA GLN A 211 1.28 2.86 -26.02
C GLN A 211 2.53 3.75 -25.97
N ALA A 212 3.05 4.07 -24.79
CA ALA A 212 4.24 4.90 -24.64
C ALA A 212 5.43 4.30 -25.41
N ASN A 213 6.07 5.12 -26.25
CA ASN A 213 7.19 4.69 -27.09
C ASN A 213 8.55 4.96 -26.45
N THR A 214 8.59 5.78 -25.42
CA THR A 214 9.80 6.13 -24.69
C THR A 214 9.62 5.88 -23.19
N ARG A 215 10.75 5.69 -22.49
CA ARG A 215 10.71 5.56 -21.03
C ARG A 215 10.15 6.83 -20.37
N ASP A 216 10.49 7.98 -20.91
CA ASP A 216 10.02 9.27 -20.39
C ASP A 216 8.49 9.37 -20.46
N GLU A 217 7.88 9.06 -21.60
CA GLU A 217 6.41 8.99 -21.73
C GLU A 217 5.80 7.99 -20.77
N MET A 218 6.38 6.78 -20.68
CA MET A 218 5.89 5.73 -19.78
C MET A 218 5.91 6.20 -18.30
N VAL A 219 6.96 6.88 -17.87
CA VAL A 219 7.07 7.41 -16.51
C VAL A 219 6.00 8.46 -16.23
N HIS A 220 5.75 9.40 -17.16
CA HIS A 220 4.74 10.43 -16.99
C HIS A 220 3.30 9.84 -16.95
N TYR A 221 2.98 8.87 -17.82
CA TYR A 221 1.70 8.15 -17.72
C TYR A 221 1.57 7.36 -16.42
N ALA A 222 2.65 6.70 -15.96
CA ALA A 222 2.64 5.96 -14.70
C ALA A 222 2.43 6.88 -13.50
N ARG A 223 3.07 8.06 -13.46
CA ARG A 223 2.87 9.07 -12.42
C ARG A 223 1.44 9.63 -12.44
N ALA A 224 0.91 9.95 -13.62
CA ALA A 224 -0.47 10.39 -13.77
C ALA A 224 -1.46 9.32 -13.26
N LEU A 225 -1.22 8.05 -13.58
CA LEU A 225 -2.00 6.92 -13.08
C LEU A 225 -1.89 6.79 -11.56
N ASP A 226 -0.68 6.88 -11.00
CA ASP A 226 -0.46 6.80 -9.56
C ASP A 226 -1.25 7.88 -8.81
N ARG A 227 -1.24 9.13 -9.30
CA ARG A 227 -2.01 10.24 -8.72
C ARG A 227 -3.50 9.92 -8.70
N VAL A 228 -4.06 9.48 -9.81
CA VAL A 228 -5.49 9.16 -9.91
C VAL A 228 -5.86 8.03 -8.95
N LEU A 229 -5.04 6.99 -8.87
CA LEU A 229 -5.24 5.87 -7.95
C LEU A 229 -5.13 6.29 -6.47
N GLN A 230 -4.16 7.13 -6.12
CA GLN A 230 -3.96 7.66 -4.76
C GLN A 230 -5.19 8.46 -4.30
N TRP A 231 -5.63 9.44 -5.09
CA TRP A 231 -6.78 10.28 -4.78
C TRP A 231 -8.14 9.57 -4.92
N GLY A 232 -8.15 8.40 -5.56
CA GLY A 232 -9.29 7.48 -5.58
C GLY A 232 -9.52 6.72 -4.27
N TYR A 233 -8.53 6.69 -3.37
CA TYR A 233 -8.58 5.98 -2.09
C TYR A 233 -9.01 4.51 -2.21
N TYR A 234 -8.58 3.82 -3.27
CA TYR A 234 -8.91 2.40 -3.46
C TYR A 234 -8.18 1.50 -2.48
N MET A 235 -7.06 1.95 -1.95
CA MET A 235 -6.24 1.29 -0.95
C MET A 235 -6.13 2.16 0.30
N ILE A 236 -6.21 1.55 1.48
CA ILE A 236 -5.70 2.17 2.71
C ILE A 236 -4.19 1.88 2.73
N PRO A 237 -3.33 2.89 2.49
CA PRO A 237 -1.90 2.67 2.43
C PRO A 237 -1.39 2.08 3.75
N ASN A 238 -0.73 0.93 3.65
CA ASN A 238 -0.20 0.24 4.81
C ASN A 238 1.32 0.39 4.87
N TYR A 239 2.10 -0.65 4.73
CA TYR A 239 3.55 -0.59 4.95
C TYR A 239 4.34 -1.33 3.90
N TYR A 240 5.61 -0.95 3.78
CA TYR A 240 6.64 -1.74 3.13
C TYR A 240 7.90 -1.79 4.01
N SER A 241 8.73 -2.80 3.79
CA SER A 241 10.03 -2.93 4.45
C SER A 241 11.09 -2.13 3.71
N VAL A 242 11.94 -1.42 4.45
CA VAL A 242 13.12 -0.74 3.87
C VAL A 242 14.26 -1.70 3.56
N GLY A 243 14.18 -2.93 4.07
CA GLY A 243 15.15 -3.99 3.84
C GLY A 243 14.58 -5.34 4.28
N THR A 244 15.22 -6.42 3.86
CA THR A 244 14.85 -7.78 4.24
C THR A 244 15.76 -8.26 5.36
N PRO A 245 15.25 -8.49 6.59
CA PRO A 245 16.04 -9.10 7.64
C PRO A 245 16.50 -10.49 7.21
N THR A 246 17.79 -10.67 7.08
CA THR A 246 18.38 -11.93 6.61
C THR A 246 19.29 -12.53 7.69
N VAL A 247 19.07 -13.80 8.01
CA VAL A 247 19.93 -14.58 8.89
C VAL A 247 20.75 -15.54 8.03
N TYR A 248 22.06 -15.48 8.16
CA TYR A 248 22.95 -16.35 7.39
C TYR A 248 24.17 -16.78 8.20
N GLN A 249 24.80 -17.87 7.78
CA GLN A 249 26.06 -18.31 8.37
C GLN A 249 27.19 -17.36 7.95
N ASN A 250 28.06 -16.99 8.87
CA ASN A 250 29.20 -16.09 8.61
C ASN A 250 30.29 -16.74 7.74
N ARG A 251 29.89 -17.41 6.69
CA ARG A 251 30.78 -18.02 5.66
C ARG A 251 30.52 -17.44 4.26
N PHE A 252 29.62 -16.47 4.16
CA PHE A 252 29.32 -15.83 2.89
C PHE A 252 29.90 -14.43 2.83
N GLY A 253 30.59 -14.13 1.74
CA GLY A 253 30.97 -12.79 1.35
C GLY A 253 29.90 -12.19 0.46
N ARG A 254 29.80 -10.87 0.44
CA ARG A 254 28.84 -10.12 -0.38
C ARG A 254 29.51 -8.92 -1.04
N PRO A 255 29.00 -8.43 -2.18
CA PRO A 255 29.52 -7.22 -2.83
C PRO A 255 29.42 -6.02 -1.91
N ALA A 256 30.40 -5.11 -1.99
CA ALA A 256 30.36 -3.84 -1.27
C ALA A 256 29.19 -2.96 -1.70
N LYS A 257 28.75 -3.09 -2.96
CA LYS A 257 27.56 -2.43 -3.50
C LYS A 257 26.51 -3.49 -3.81
N GLU A 258 25.44 -3.48 -3.06
CA GLU A 258 24.33 -4.42 -3.26
C GLU A 258 23.47 -4.01 -4.47
N PRO A 259 22.78 -4.96 -5.13
CA PRO A 259 21.80 -4.64 -6.18
C PRO A 259 20.69 -3.74 -5.67
N VAL A 260 20.22 -2.82 -6.53
CA VAL A 260 19.23 -1.80 -6.15
C VAL A 260 17.81 -2.38 -6.00
N TYR A 261 17.47 -3.43 -6.78
CA TYR A 261 16.09 -3.91 -6.92
C TYR A 261 15.82 -5.31 -6.37
N ASN A 262 16.84 -5.99 -5.83
CA ASN A 262 16.67 -7.31 -5.24
C ASN A 262 17.56 -7.49 -4.00
N GLU A 263 17.35 -8.60 -3.29
CA GLU A 263 18.11 -8.91 -2.07
C GLU A 263 19.57 -9.29 -2.34
N GLY A 264 19.96 -9.46 -3.59
CA GLY A 264 21.32 -9.75 -4.01
C GLY A 264 21.89 -11.09 -3.55
N LEU A 265 21.09 -12.00 -2.97
CA LEU A 265 21.58 -13.28 -2.44
C LEU A 265 22.30 -14.12 -3.48
N ASN A 266 21.91 -14.03 -4.74
CA ASN A 266 22.54 -14.69 -5.88
C ASN A 266 23.91 -14.11 -6.26
N THR A 267 24.30 -12.99 -5.67
CA THR A 267 25.62 -12.37 -5.86
C THR A 267 26.59 -12.70 -4.72
N TRP A 268 26.14 -13.46 -3.73
CA TRP A 268 26.97 -13.86 -2.60
C TRP A 268 27.87 -15.06 -2.98
N TRP A 269 29.02 -15.14 -2.34
CA TRP A 269 29.98 -16.23 -2.54
C TRP A 269 30.42 -16.84 -1.21
N GLU A 270 30.81 -18.08 -1.22
CA GLU A 270 31.38 -18.76 -0.05
C GLU A 270 32.82 -18.30 0.20
N VAL A 271 33.09 -17.83 1.41
CA VAL A 271 34.44 -17.44 1.84
C VAL A 271 35.17 -18.68 2.34
N SER A 272 36.40 -18.93 1.84
CA SER A 272 37.19 -20.07 2.25
C SER A 272 37.45 -20.10 3.77
N LYS A 273 37.53 -21.29 4.36
CA LYS A 273 37.80 -21.47 5.80
C LYS A 273 39.05 -20.73 6.27
N THR A 274 40.09 -20.64 5.44
CA THR A 274 41.34 -19.93 5.74
C THR A 274 41.10 -18.41 5.89
N ALA A 275 40.27 -17.81 5.05
CA ALA A 275 39.92 -16.39 5.14
C ALA A 275 39.02 -16.08 6.34
N GLN A 276 38.16 -17.02 6.75
CA GLN A 276 37.31 -16.89 7.95
C GLN A 276 38.16 -16.86 9.22
N THR A 277 39.16 -17.70 9.33
CA THR A 277 40.07 -17.73 10.48
C THR A 277 40.87 -16.43 10.60
N SER A 278 41.36 -15.90 9.49
CA SER A 278 42.09 -14.62 9.46
C SER A 278 41.23 -13.42 9.84
N ALA A 279 39.95 -13.42 9.47
CA ALA A 279 38.98 -12.35 9.86
C ALA A 279 38.63 -12.46 11.36
N ALA A 280 38.46 -13.66 11.89
CA ALA A 280 38.18 -13.87 13.32
C ALA A 280 39.37 -13.43 14.20
N ILE A 281 40.61 -13.71 13.79
CA ILE A 281 41.80 -13.28 14.50
C ILE A 281 41.93 -11.74 14.51
N LYS A 282 41.58 -11.06 13.41
CA LYS A 282 41.58 -9.61 13.36
C LYS A 282 40.50 -8.98 14.26
N ALA A 283 39.34 -9.62 14.39
CA ALA A 283 38.25 -9.13 15.25
C ALA A 283 38.55 -9.29 16.75
N THR A 284 39.36 -10.32 17.12
CA THR A 284 39.77 -10.56 18.51
C THR A 284 41.04 -9.81 18.91
N GLY A 285 41.81 -9.31 17.95
CA GLY A 285 43.09 -8.60 18.20
C GLY A 285 42.99 -7.12 18.49
N THR A 286 41.78 -6.53 18.48
CA THR A 286 41.54 -5.06 18.68
C THR A 286 41.10 -4.71 20.11
N THR A 287 41.16 -5.62 21.08
CA THR A 287 40.73 -5.36 22.48
C THR A 287 41.87 -5.48 23.50
N SER A 288 43.07 -5.11 23.16
CA SER A 288 44.13 -4.98 24.17
C SER A 288 45.16 -3.93 23.75
N GLU A 289 44.81 -2.65 23.96
CA GLU A 289 45.76 -1.57 24.23
C GLU A 289 44.95 -0.30 24.60
N GLY A 290 45.08 0.09 25.88
CA GLY A 290 44.50 1.35 26.33
C GLY A 290 44.33 1.40 27.84
N HIS A 291 45.46 1.50 28.54
CA HIS A 291 45.50 2.03 29.92
C HIS A 291 45.27 3.51 29.91
#